data_64193b3a1ce499c528951447a9ccab35
#
_entry.id   64193b3a1ce499c528951447a9ccab35
#
_cell.length_a   1.000
_cell.length_b   1.000
_cell.length_c   1.000
_cell.angle_alpha   90.00
_cell.angle_beta   90.00
_cell.angle_gamma   90.00
#
_symmetry.space_group_name_H-M   'P 1'
#
loop_
_entity.id
_entity.type
_entity.pdbx_description
1 polymer ?
#
loop_
_entity_poly.entity_id
_entity_poly.type
_entity_poly.pdbx_seq_one_letter_code
_entity_poly.pdbx_strand_id
1 'polypeptide(L)'
;MLLENKVAVIHGGGGSIGGAAARVFAREGARLFLAGKSLPRLEAAASVARAGGADVSIAVVDAMDQAAVDRHVDEVADAAGRIDIALNAVGFDHVQGLPIAETSLEDYLHPVVGYLQTNFVTAKAVSRHMIAKGSGVILTISTPGARLTGRGLIGNAAQSAALEGFSRALAGELGPDGVRVVCVRPHAMSDALATSYTREMFGRTAEASGIPFDQWLTGLVGMTVLGRLPVLDEVAEYLAFAASDRARSMTGAIANLSAGALVD
;
A
#
# COMPACT_ATOMS: atom_id res chain seq x y z
N MET A 1 1.17 10.07 21.14
CA MET A 1 1.26 9.82 19.69
C MET A 1 1.83 8.43 19.46
N LEU A 2 1.38 7.73 18.41
CA LEU A 2 1.84 6.37 18.10
C LEU A 2 3.23 6.34 17.45
N LEU A 3 3.58 7.39 16.70
CA LEU A 3 4.75 7.45 15.83
C LEU A 3 5.69 8.62 16.18
N GLU A 4 5.62 9.10 17.42
CA GLU A 4 6.46 10.18 17.88
C GLU A 4 7.95 9.86 17.69
N ASN A 5 8.71 10.80 17.10
CA ASN A 5 10.13 10.65 16.75
C ASN A 5 10.45 9.50 15.77
N LYS A 6 9.47 8.96 15.04
CA LYS A 6 9.71 7.99 13.95
C LYS A 6 9.90 8.70 12.62
N VAL A 7 10.75 8.12 11.79
CA VAL A 7 10.99 8.56 10.40
C VAL A 7 10.32 7.56 9.46
N ALA A 8 9.38 8.05 8.64
CA ALA A 8 8.61 7.23 7.72
C ALA A 8 8.86 7.60 6.25
N VAL A 9 9.20 6.61 5.43
CA VAL A 9 9.28 6.71 3.97
C VAL A 9 8.03 6.09 3.37
N ILE A 10 7.30 6.85 2.54
CA ILE A 10 6.07 6.39 1.90
C ILE A 10 6.23 6.47 0.37
N HIS A 11 6.47 5.33 -0.26
CA HIS A 11 6.41 5.21 -1.72
C HIS A 11 4.95 5.12 -2.18
N GLY A 12 4.59 5.89 -3.19
CA GLY A 12 3.19 6.12 -3.56
C GLY A 12 2.49 7.16 -2.65
N GLY A 13 3.27 8.05 -2.01
CA GLY A 13 2.80 9.05 -1.05
C GLY A 13 1.74 10.04 -1.57
N GLY A 14 1.66 10.25 -2.88
CA GLY A 14 0.62 11.07 -3.53
C GLY A 14 -0.65 10.28 -3.91
N GLY A 15 -0.71 8.97 -3.65
CA GLY A 15 -1.88 8.12 -3.88
C GLY A 15 -2.90 8.20 -2.74
N SER A 16 -4.08 7.59 -2.92
CA SER A 16 -5.16 7.63 -1.92
C SER A 16 -4.72 7.03 -0.58
N ILE A 17 -4.20 5.80 -0.58
CA ILE A 17 -3.71 5.15 0.66
C ILE A 17 -2.47 5.86 1.19
N GLY A 18 -1.50 6.18 0.32
CA GLY A 18 -0.27 6.87 0.72
C GLY A 18 -0.52 8.24 1.32
N GLY A 19 -1.43 9.03 0.73
CA GLY A 19 -1.81 10.34 1.24
C GLY A 19 -2.59 10.26 2.57
N ALA A 20 -3.51 9.29 2.71
CA ALA A 20 -4.21 9.05 3.97
C ALA A 20 -3.23 8.61 5.08
N ALA A 21 -2.31 7.69 4.75
CA ALA A 21 -1.25 7.28 5.68
C ALA A 21 -0.35 8.45 6.07
N ALA A 22 0.06 9.30 5.11
CA ALA A 22 0.86 10.49 5.40
C ALA A 22 0.17 11.42 6.39
N ARG A 23 -1.13 11.68 6.20
CA ARG A 23 -1.91 12.51 7.10
C ARG A 23 -2.00 11.91 8.53
N VAL A 24 -2.28 10.62 8.64
CA VAL A 24 -2.40 9.95 9.94
C VAL A 24 -1.04 9.83 10.62
N PHE A 25 0.02 9.44 9.89
CA PHE A 25 1.38 9.35 10.44
C PHE A 25 1.90 10.71 10.93
N ALA A 26 1.57 11.79 10.19
CA ALA A 26 1.84 13.17 10.60
C ALA A 26 1.16 13.50 11.94
N ARG A 27 -0.15 13.24 12.05
CA ARG A 27 -0.91 13.44 13.28
C ARG A 27 -0.34 12.63 14.45
N GLU A 28 0.19 11.45 14.17
CA GLU A 28 0.82 10.58 15.18
C GLU A 28 2.29 10.91 15.47
N GLY A 29 2.83 12.00 14.92
CA GLY A 29 4.14 12.56 15.27
C GLY A 29 5.31 12.05 14.43
N ALA A 30 5.09 11.42 13.30
CA ALA A 30 6.17 10.98 12.42
C ALA A 30 6.73 12.14 11.55
N ARG A 31 8.04 12.12 11.31
CA ARG A 31 8.68 12.86 10.22
C ARG A 31 8.52 12.07 8.92
N LEU A 32 8.08 12.74 7.84
CA LEU A 32 7.64 12.06 6.62
C LEU A 32 8.52 12.38 5.41
N PHE A 33 8.80 11.34 4.63
CA PHE A 33 9.42 11.43 3.31
C PHE A 33 8.49 10.75 2.30
N LEU A 34 7.81 11.55 1.47
CA LEU A 34 6.84 11.08 0.51
C LEU A 34 7.49 10.98 -0.88
N ALA A 35 7.42 9.81 -1.48
CA ALA A 35 7.95 9.55 -2.81
C ALA A 35 6.86 9.08 -3.78
N GLY A 36 6.97 9.46 -5.06
CA GLY A 36 6.05 9.05 -6.12
C GLY A 36 6.31 9.78 -7.43
N LYS A 37 5.64 9.43 -8.50
CA LYS A 37 5.90 9.96 -9.85
C LYS A 37 5.28 11.34 -10.12
N SER A 38 4.26 11.74 -9.37
CA SER A 38 3.49 12.97 -9.64
C SER A 38 3.77 14.03 -8.59
N LEU A 39 4.56 15.04 -8.93
CA LEU A 39 4.86 16.17 -8.04
C LEU A 39 3.58 16.87 -7.53
N PRO A 40 2.56 17.20 -8.36
CA PRO A 40 1.37 17.86 -7.86
C PRO A 40 0.59 17.02 -6.82
N ARG A 41 0.54 15.69 -6.98
CA ARG A 41 -0.10 14.80 -6.01
C ARG A 41 0.70 14.70 -4.71
N LEU A 42 2.03 14.69 -4.79
CA LEU A 42 2.90 14.71 -3.62
C LEU A 42 2.76 16.02 -2.84
N GLU A 43 2.73 17.16 -3.54
CA GLU A 43 2.52 18.47 -2.93
C GLU A 43 1.17 18.57 -2.21
N ALA A 44 0.09 18.07 -2.84
CA ALA A 44 -1.23 18.03 -2.22
C ALA A 44 -1.22 17.19 -0.93
N ALA A 45 -0.66 15.98 -0.95
CA ALA A 45 -0.56 15.12 0.23
C ALA A 45 0.32 15.75 1.33
N ALA A 46 1.46 16.32 0.95
CA ALA A 46 2.38 16.99 1.87
C ALA A 46 1.74 18.24 2.50
N SER A 47 0.97 19.01 1.74
CA SER A 47 0.26 20.18 2.26
C SER A 47 -0.69 19.80 3.39
N VAL A 48 -1.48 18.75 3.21
CA VAL A 48 -2.40 18.23 4.24
C VAL A 48 -1.65 17.77 5.49
N ALA A 49 -0.55 17.03 5.32
CA ALA A 49 0.25 16.55 6.44
C ALA A 49 0.95 17.68 7.20
N ARG A 50 1.49 18.68 6.49
CA ARG A 50 2.13 19.87 7.09
C ARG A 50 1.14 20.75 7.86
N ALA A 51 -0.11 20.82 7.42
CA ALA A 51 -1.15 21.54 8.15
C ALA A 51 -1.39 20.97 9.55
N GLY A 52 -1.08 19.69 9.76
CA GLY A 52 -1.05 19.02 11.08
C GLY A 52 0.25 19.24 11.88
N GLY A 53 1.19 20.09 11.41
CA GLY A 53 2.44 20.41 12.08
C GLY A 53 3.61 19.45 11.83
N ALA A 54 3.48 18.51 10.90
CA ALA A 54 4.53 17.53 10.62
C ALA A 54 5.65 18.09 9.71
N ASP A 55 6.88 17.62 9.93
CA ASP A 55 7.99 17.79 8.99
C ASP A 55 7.81 16.81 7.81
N VAL A 56 7.62 17.34 6.60
CA VAL A 56 7.34 16.56 5.40
C VAL A 56 8.24 16.97 4.25
N SER A 57 9.06 16.06 3.77
CA SER A 57 9.83 16.18 2.54
C SER A 57 9.15 15.37 1.42
N ILE A 58 9.32 15.82 0.17
CA ILE A 58 8.79 15.12 -1.02
C ILE A 58 9.90 14.90 -2.04
N ALA A 59 9.82 13.80 -2.78
CA ALA A 59 10.73 13.48 -3.87
C ALA A 59 9.99 12.83 -5.04
N VAL A 60 10.33 13.24 -6.27
CA VAL A 60 9.82 12.59 -7.48
C VAL A 60 10.67 11.36 -7.75
N VAL A 61 10.11 10.17 -7.49
CA VAL A 61 10.79 8.88 -7.63
C VAL A 61 9.86 7.89 -8.30
N ASP A 62 10.34 7.22 -9.34
CA ASP A 62 9.66 6.05 -9.89
C ASP A 62 10.11 4.81 -9.08
N ALA A 63 9.17 4.17 -8.39
CA ALA A 63 9.45 2.97 -7.60
C ALA A 63 9.82 1.73 -8.47
N MET A 64 9.64 1.82 -9.80
CA MET A 64 10.13 0.83 -10.75
C MET A 64 11.63 1.01 -11.07
N ASP A 65 12.20 2.18 -10.83
CA ASP A 65 13.63 2.46 -11.02
C ASP A 65 14.40 2.19 -9.71
N GLN A 66 15.06 1.04 -9.65
CA GLN A 66 15.84 0.64 -8.48
C GLN A 66 16.89 1.68 -8.10
N ALA A 67 17.62 2.23 -9.09
CA ALA A 67 18.69 3.18 -8.80
C ALA A 67 18.15 4.52 -8.23
N ALA A 68 16.98 4.96 -8.71
CA ALA A 68 16.32 6.14 -8.17
C ALA A 68 15.81 5.90 -6.74
N VAL A 69 15.27 4.72 -6.45
CA VAL A 69 14.81 4.34 -5.10
C VAL A 69 16.00 4.23 -4.14
N ASP A 70 17.08 3.56 -4.55
CA ASP A 70 18.29 3.42 -3.72
C ASP A 70 18.85 4.78 -3.33
N ARG A 71 19.03 5.70 -4.31
CA ARG A 71 19.50 7.09 -4.04
C ARG A 71 18.57 7.82 -3.08
N HIS A 72 17.27 7.81 -3.34
CA HIS A 72 16.31 8.50 -2.49
C HIS A 72 16.32 7.97 -1.04
N VAL A 73 16.39 6.67 -0.86
CA VAL A 73 16.41 6.05 0.49
C VAL A 73 17.72 6.41 1.22
N ASP A 74 18.86 6.46 0.52
CA ASP A 74 20.13 6.91 1.09
C ASP A 74 20.07 8.40 1.49
N GLU A 75 19.53 9.28 0.64
CA GLU A 75 19.30 10.70 0.95
C GLU A 75 18.38 10.87 2.18
N VAL A 76 17.35 10.06 2.33
CA VAL A 76 16.50 10.09 3.53
C VAL A 76 17.27 9.66 4.78
N ALA A 77 18.06 8.59 4.69
CA ALA A 77 18.87 8.12 5.80
C ALA A 77 19.90 9.16 6.23
N ASP A 78 20.53 9.83 5.28
CA ASP A 78 21.49 10.91 5.56
C ASP A 78 20.81 12.14 6.19
N ALA A 79 19.64 12.55 5.69
CA ALA A 79 18.92 13.73 6.17
C ALA A 79 18.24 13.53 7.52
N ALA A 80 17.82 12.30 7.84
CA ALA A 80 17.08 12.00 9.06
C ALA A 80 17.88 11.18 10.08
N GLY A 81 19.03 10.64 9.69
CA GLY A 81 19.88 9.78 10.53
C GLY A 81 19.32 8.38 10.77
N ARG A 82 18.09 8.08 10.26
CA ARG A 82 17.42 6.80 10.48
C ARG A 82 16.21 6.62 9.55
N ILE A 83 15.79 5.39 9.38
CA ILE A 83 14.50 5.01 8.79
C ILE A 83 13.84 4.03 9.75
N ASP A 84 12.61 4.32 10.20
CA ASP A 84 11.85 3.48 11.13
C ASP A 84 10.71 2.75 10.44
N ILE A 85 10.07 3.40 9.50
CA ILE A 85 8.86 2.93 8.83
C ILE A 85 9.04 3.06 7.32
N ALA A 86 8.74 2.02 6.59
CA ALA A 86 8.61 2.05 5.16
C ALA A 86 7.23 1.54 4.74
N LEU A 87 6.49 2.32 3.98
CA LEU A 87 5.22 1.93 3.39
C LEU A 87 5.36 1.94 1.86
N ASN A 88 5.04 0.81 1.23
CA ASN A 88 4.78 0.77 -0.20
C ASN A 88 3.27 0.84 -0.45
N ALA A 89 2.79 2.00 -0.91
CA ALA A 89 1.42 2.27 -1.32
C ALA A 89 1.33 2.59 -2.84
N VAL A 90 2.29 2.09 -3.62
CA VAL A 90 2.28 2.25 -5.08
C VAL A 90 1.17 1.40 -5.67
N GLY A 91 0.28 2.03 -6.42
CA GLY A 91 -0.82 1.37 -7.13
C GLY A 91 -0.61 1.37 -8.63
N PHE A 92 -1.15 0.36 -9.29
CA PHE A 92 -1.16 0.22 -10.75
C PHE A 92 -2.60 0.08 -11.24
N ASP A 93 -2.97 0.92 -12.20
CA ASP A 93 -4.19 0.68 -12.98
C ASP A 93 -3.97 -0.59 -13.82
N HIS A 94 -4.94 -1.49 -13.80
CA HIS A 94 -4.83 -2.78 -14.48
C HIS A 94 -6.19 -3.30 -14.92
N VAL A 95 -6.18 -4.24 -15.84
CA VAL A 95 -7.39 -4.84 -16.40
C VAL A 95 -8.00 -5.84 -15.41
N GLN A 96 -9.30 -5.70 -15.18
CA GLN A 96 -10.14 -6.65 -14.46
C GLN A 96 -11.46 -6.86 -15.21
N GLY A 97 -12.15 -7.96 -14.94
CA GLY A 97 -13.46 -8.28 -15.52
C GLY A 97 -13.40 -9.13 -16.78
N LEU A 98 -12.30 -9.17 -17.51
CA LEU A 98 -12.16 -10.01 -18.69
C LEU A 98 -11.96 -11.50 -18.32
N PRO A 99 -12.62 -12.43 -19.04
CA PRO A 99 -12.33 -13.86 -18.88
C PRO A 99 -10.91 -14.20 -19.33
N ILE A 100 -10.36 -15.29 -18.82
CA ILE A 100 -8.99 -15.75 -19.13
C ILE A 100 -8.71 -15.85 -20.63
N ALA A 101 -9.71 -16.29 -21.41
CA ALA A 101 -9.58 -16.45 -22.86
C ALA A 101 -9.42 -15.10 -23.62
N GLU A 102 -9.78 -14.00 -22.99
CA GLU A 102 -9.73 -12.64 -23.56
C GLU A 102 -8.62 -11.78 -22.91
N THR A 103 -8.05 -12.25 -21.81
CA THR A 103 -6.97 -11.55 -21.10
C THR A 103 -5.64 -11.75 -21.81
N SER A 104 -4.99 -10.67 -22.24
CA SER A 104 -3.67 -10.74 -22.84
C SER A 104 -2.61 -11.10 -21.77
N LEU A 105 -1.47 -11.65 -22.20
CA LEU A 105 -0.33 -11.89 -21.31
C LEU A 105 0.19 -10.56 -20.71
N GLU A 106 0.17 -9.48 -21.47
CA GLU A 106 0.58 -8.16 -21.02
C GLU A 106 -0.34 -7.65 -19.89
N ASP A 107 -1.67 -7.70 -20.06
CA ASP A 107 -2.64 -7.30 -19.04
C ASP A 107 -2.51 -8.13 -17.76
N TYR A 108 -2.23 -9.43 -17.90
CA TYR A 108 -1.97 -10.31 -16.77
C TYR A 108 -0.68 -9.94 -16.03
N LEU A 109 0.42 -9.74 -16.76
CA LEU A 109 1.74 -9.47 -16.18
C LEU A 109 1.87 -8.05 -15.63
N HIS A 110 1.17 -7.07 -16.17
CA HIS A 110 1.30 -5.67 -15.77
C HIS A 110 1.14 -5.47 -14.24
N PRO A 111 0.06 -5.88 -13.58
CA PRO A 111 -0.04 -5.76 -12.14
C PRO A 111 0.94 -6.69 -11.40
N VAL A 112 1.18 -7.91 -11.90
CA VAL A 112 2.08 -8.87 -11.23
C VAL A 112 3.49 -8.30 -11.15
N VAL A 113 4.04 -7.84 -12.26
CA VAL A 113 5.39 -7.25 -12.31
C VAL A 113 5.43 -5.94 -11.53
N GLY A 114 4.47 -5.04 -11.75
CA GLY A 114 4.46 -3.72 -11.14
C GLY A 114 4.46 -3.79 -9.61
N TYR A 115 3.54 -4.55 -9.04
CA TYR A 115 3.44 -4.66 -7.57
C TYR A 115 4.62 -5.40 -6.95
N LEU A 116 5.07 -6.52 -7.55
CA LEU A 116 6.18 -7.29 -6.98
C LEU A 116 7.51 -6.56 -7.10
N GLN A 117 7.79 -5.95 -8.26
CA GLN A 117 9.03 -5.20 -8.47
C GLN A 117 9.13 -4.01 -7.52
N THR A 118 8.07 -3.18 -7.42
CA THR A 118 8.11 -2.00 -6.54
C THR A 118 8.24 -2.38 -5.08
N ASN A 119 7.56 -3.43 -4.61
CA ASN A 119 7.69 -3.89 -3.24
C ASN A 119 9.08 -4.48 -2.95
N PHE A 120 9.64 -5.24 -3.88
CA PHE A 120 11.01 -5.76 -3.74
C PHE A 120 12.05 -4.64 -3.71
N VAL A 121 11.99 -3.71 -4.67
CA VAL A 121 12.96 -2.61 -4.79
C VAL A 121 12.93 -1.71 -3.55
N THR A 122 11.75 -1.30 -3.11
CA THR A 122 11.62 -0.42 -1.95
C THR A 122 12.00 -1.12 -0.64
N ALA A 123 11.59 -2.38 -0.45
CA ALA A 123 11.97 -3.17 0.73
C ALA A 123 13.47 -3.39 0.80
N LYS A 124 14.11 -3.75 -0.33
CA LYS A 124 15.56 -3.93 -0.42
C LYS A 124 16.33 -2.64 -0.05
N ALA A 125 15.89 -1.50 -0.55
CA ALA A 125 16.55 -0.24 -0.28
C ALA A 125 16.50 0.13 1.22
N VAL A 126 15.32 0.07 1.85
CA VAL A 126 15.16 0.45 3.26
C VAL A 126 15.75 -0.59 4.23
N SER A 127 15.75 -1.88 3.87
CA SER A 127 16.25 -2.94 4.75
C SER A 127 17.72 -2.74 5.13
N ARG A 128 18.58 -2.22 4.23
CA ARG A 128 19.99 -1.93 4.50
C ARG A 128 20.15 -1.04 5.74
N HIS A 129 19.35 0.02 5.82
CA HIS A 129 19.40 0.99 6.93
C HIS A 129 18.71 0.45 8.19
N MET A 130 17.60 -0.30 8.04
CA MET A 130 16.90 -0.91 9.15
C MET A 130 17.71 -2.02 9.83
N ILE A 131 18.37 -2.88 9.06
CA ILE A 131 19.29 -3.92 9.55
C ILE A 131 20.44 -3.29 10.31
N ALA A 132 21.11 -2.30 9.73
CA ALA A 132 22.22 -1.60 10.38
C ALA A 132 21.83 -0.97 11.72
N LYS A 133 20.56 -0.56 11.87
CA LYS A 133 19.99 -0.01 13.11
C LYS A 133 19.48 -1.09 14.07
N GLY A 134 19.21 -2.31 13.60
CA GLY A 134 18.61 -3.40 14.37
C GLY A 134 17.11 -3.19 14.66
N SER A 135 16.41 -2.38 13.88
CA SER A 135 14.96 -2.15 14.06
C SER A 135 14.33 -1.46 12.86
N GLY A 136 13.07 -1.77 12.59
CA GLY A 136 12.28 -1.15 11.54
C GLY A 136 10.94 -1.85 11.32
N VAL A 137 10.07 -1.24 10.51
CA VAL A 137 8.86 -1.90 10.03
C VAL A 137 8.62 -1.59 8.56
N ILE A 138 8.38 -2.64 7.79
CA ILE A 138 7.99 -2.56 6.38
C ILE A 138 6.51 -2.92 6.28
N LEU A 139 5.74 -2.03 5.65
CA LEU A 139 4.31 -2.17 5.42
C LEU A 139 4.04 -2.35 3.93
N THR A 140 3.28 -3.38 3.59
CA THR A 140 2.86 -3.70 2.22
C THR A 140 1.34 -3.73 2.13
N ILE A 141 0.79 -3.52 0.93
CA ILE A 141 -0.66 -3.46 0.71
C ILE A 141 -1.05 -4.50 -0.32
N SER A 142 -1.80 -5.54 0.10
CA SER A 142 -2.44 -6.49 -0.79
C SER A 142 -3.93 -6.17 -1.00
N THR A 143 -4.69 -7.08 -1.57
CA THR A 143 -6.15 -6.96 -1.74
C THR A 143 -6.84 -8.28 -1.40
N PRO A 144 -8.17 -8.29 -1.17
CA PRO A 144 -8.93 -9.53 -0.99
C PRO A 144 -8.80 -10.50 -2.18
N GLY A 145 -8.41 -10.01 -3.36
CA GLY A 145 -8.10 -10.83 -4.52
C GLY A 145 -7.11 -11.97 -4.24
N ALA A 146 -6.25 -11.83 -3.23
CA ALA A 146 -5.36 -12.92 -2.79
C ALA A 146 -6.09 -14.22 -2.43
N ARG A 147 -7.37 -14.14 -2.04
CA ARG A 147 -8.19 -15.26 -1.55
C ARG A 147 -9.56 -15.36 -2.20
N LEU A 148 -10.06 -14.27 -2.79
CA LEU A 148 -11.32 -14.30 -3.53
C LEU A 148 -11.13 -14.98 -4.87
N THR A 149 -12.16 -15.74 -5.26
CA THR A 149 -12.25 -16.34 -6.59
C THR A 149 -13.34 -15.61 -7.37
N GLY A 150 -13.10 -15.40 -8.65
CA GLY A 150 -14.08 -14.75 -9.52
C GLY A 150 -13.59 -14.64 -10.95
N ARG A 151 -14.53 -14.54 -11.88
CA ARG A 151 -14.22 -14.30 -13.29
C ARG A 151 -13.56 -12.93 -13.45
N GLY A 152 -12.50 -12.86 -14.25
CA GLY A 152 -11.82 -11.60 -14.57
C GLY A 152 -10.89 -11.04 -13.48
N LEU A 153 -10.55 -11.82 -12.47
CA LEU A 153 -9.67 -11.38 -11.37
C LEU A 153 -8.27 -11.97 -11.41
N ILE A 154 -7.90 -12.70 -12.48
CA ILE A 154 -6.69 -13.55 -12.47
C ILE A 154 -5.39 -12.76 -12.21
N GLY A 155 -5.21 -11.59 -12.80
CA GLY A 155 -4.05 -10.73 -12.58
C GLY A 155 -4.02 -10.14 -11.16
N ASN A 156 -5.17 -9.65 -10.67
CA ASN A 156 -5.33 -9.15 -9.31
C ASN A 156 -5.10 -10.25 -8.27
N ALA A 157 -5.64 -11.44 -8.49
CA ALA A 157 -5.45 -12.57 -7.59
C ALA A 157 -3.98 -13.00 -7.51
N ALA A 158 -3.32 -13.14 -8.67
CA ALA A 158 -1.93 -13.55 -8.74
C ALA A 158 -0.99 -12.56 -8.02
N GLN A 159 -1.11 -11.25 -8.33
CA GLN A 159 -0.26 -10.24 -7.71
C GLN A 159 -0.49 -10.14 -6.19
N SER A 160 -1.76 -10.18 -5.74
CA SER A 160 -2.09 -10.06 -4.31
C SER A 160 -1.60 -11.26 -3.51
N ALA A 161 -1.80 -12.49 -4.02
CA ALA A 161 -1.32 -13.71 -3.38
C ALA A 161 0.21 -13.77 -3.33
N ALA A 162 0.89 -13.37 -4.43
CA ALA A 162 2.34 -13.31 -4.49
C ALA A 162 2.90 -12.27 -3.51
N LEU A 163 2.25 -11.10 -3.37
CA LEU A 163 2.68 -10.07 -2.42
C LEU A 163 2.52 -10.51 -0.96
N GLU A 164 1.47 -11.25 -0.62
CA GLU A 164 1.33 -11.84 0.71
C GLU A 164 2.40 -12.90 0.97
N GLY A 165 2.74 -13.73 -0.02
CA GLY A 165 3.85 -14.68 0.03
C GLY A 165 5.19 -13.98 0.24
N PHE A 166 5.46 -12.93 -0.55
CA PHE A 166 6.63 -12.07 -0.42
C PHE A 166 6.74 -11.47 0.98
N SER A 167 5.65 -10.91 1.51
CA SER A 167 5.65 -10.26 2.84
C SER A 167 5.97 -11.25 3.96
N ARG A 168 5.46 -12.49 3.89
CA ARG A 168 5.80 -13.54 4.87
C ARG A 168 7.25 -13.98 4.78
N ALA A 169 7.76 -14.19 3.55
CA ALA A 169 9.17 -14.56 3.33
C ALA A 169 10.10 -13.46 3.84
N LEU A 170 9.81 -12.20 3.52
CA LEU A 170 10.59 -11.05 3.96
C LEU A 170 10.58 -10.90 5.49
N ALA A 171 9.46 -11.20 6.16
CA ALA A 171 9.39 -11.20 7.62
C ALA A 171 10.30 -12.26 8.24
N GLY A 172 10.40 -13.44 7.63
CA GLY A 172 11.31 -14.50 8.06
C GLY A 172 12.78 -14.13 7.87
N GLU A 173 13.09 -13.45 6.75
CA GLU A 173 14.46 -13.04 6.42
C GLU A 173 14.94 -11.90 7.33
N LEU A 174 14.12 -10.86 7.54
CA LEU A 174 14.52 -9.65 8.27
C LEU A 174 14.25 -9.70 9.79
N GLY A 175 13.45 -10.67 10.24
CA GLY A 175 13.11 -10.83 11.65
C GLY A 175 14.32 -10.97 12.59
N PRO A 176 15.35 -11.77 12.27
CA PRO A 176 16.57 -11.87 13.06
C PRO A 176 17.31 -10.53 13.25
N ASP A 177 17.14 -9.59 12.31
CA ASP A 177 17.74 -8.27 12.36
C ASP A 177 16.82 -7.22 13.04
N GLY A 178 15.74 -7.66 13.69
CA GLY A 178 14.81 -6.78 14.41
C GLY A 178 13.86 -5.98 13.51
N VAL A 179 13.72 -6.33 12.22
CA VAL A 179 12.82 -5.67 11.29
C VAL A 179 11.53 -6.46 11.14
N ARG A 180 10.39 -5.79 11.34
CA ARG A 180 9.06 -6.38 11.18
C ARG A 180 8.53 -6.14 9.77
N VAL A 181 7.71 -7.07 9.28
CA VAL A 181 6.97 -6.90 8.02
C VAL A 181 5.50 -7.21 8.26
N VAL A 182 4.63 -6.28 7.91
CA VAL A 182 3.18 -6.44 8.03
C VAL A 182 2.52 -6.10 6.71
N CYS A 183 1.74 -7.03 6.18
CA CYS A 183 0.91 -6.81 5.00
C CYS A 183 -0.51 -6.43 5.44
N VAL A 184 -1.07 -5.41 4.81
CA VAL A 184 -2.46 -5.00 5.07
C VAL A 184 -3.28 -5.34 3.83
N ARG A 185 -4.44 -5.97 4.03
CA ARG A 185 -5.38 -6.41 2.98
C ARG A 185 -6.69 -5.64 3.10
N PRO A 186 -6.77 -4.39 2.63
CA PRO A 186 -8.02 -3.65 2.59
C PRO A 186 -8.89 -4.12 1.41
N HIS A 187 -10.21 -3.97 1.55
CA HIS A 187 -11.13 -4.03 0.40
C HIS A 187 -11.07 -2.74 -0.42
N ALA A 188 -11.89 -2.65 -1.47
CA ALA A 188 -12.17 -1.35 -2.09
C ALA A 188 -12.64 -0.37 -1.02
N MET A 189 -12.11 0.86 -1.08
CA MET A 189 -12.44 1.91 -0.11
C MET A 189 -13.41 2.91 -0.76
N SER A 190 -14.54 3.17 -0.08
CA SER A 190 -15.63 3.96 -0.66
C SER A 190 -15.22 5.39 -1.04
N ASP A 191 -14.39 6.03 -0.25
CA ASP A 191 -13.89 7.40 -0.46
C ASP A 191 -12.74 7.47 -1.47
N ALA A 192 -11.98 6.39 -1.68
CA ALA A 192 -10.98 6.32 -2.74
C ALA A 192 -11.60 6.34 -4.14
N LEU A 193 -12.83 5.89 -4.30
CA LEU A 193 -13.54 5.91 -5.59
C LEU A 193 -13.74 7.31 -6.15
N ALA A 194 -13.78 8.34 -5.31
CA ALA A 194 -13.95 9.73 -5.75
C ALA A 194 -12.67 10.36 -6.29
N THR A 195 -11.49 9.84 -5.93
CA THR A 195 -10.20 10.54 -6.11
C THR A 195 -9.11 9.73 -6.80
N SER A 196 -9.35 8.45 -7.08
CA SER A 196 -8.34 7.55 -7.64
C SER A 196 -8.77 6.91 -8.96
N TYR A 197 -7.79 6.33 -9.68
CA TYR A 197 -8.03 5.51 -10.87
C TYR A 197 -8.95 4.29 -10.60
N THR A 198 -9.16 3.95 -9.34
CA THR A 198 -9.98 2.80 -8.93
C THR A 198 -11.42 2.90 -9.44
N ARG A 199 -12.00 4.13 -9.52
CA ARG A 199 -13.33 4.31 -10.09
C ARG A 199 -13.39 3.91 -11.57
N GLU A 200 -12.39 4.34 -12.35
CA GLU A 200 -12.32 4.02 -13.79
C GLU A 200 -12.09 2.52 -14.00
N MET A 201 -11.17 1.94 -13.23
CA MET A 201 -10.88 0.50 -13.25
C MET A 201 -12.14 -0.32 -12.93
N PHE A 202 -12.86 0.03 -11.88
CA PHE A 202 -14.11 -0.65 -11.52
C PHE A 202 -15.24 -0.37 -12.49
N GLY A 203 -15.28 0.81 -13.11
CA GLY A 203 -16.20 1.12 -14.20
C GLY A 203 -16.02 0.17 -15.38
N ARG A 204 -14.77 -0.03 -15.83
CA ARG A 204 -14.44 -1.01 -16.87
C ARG A 204 -14.80 -2.44 -16.47
N THR A 205 -14.61 -2.79 -15.19
CA THR A 205 -14.97 -4.12 -14.67
C THR A 205 -16.49 -4.35 -14.67
N ALA A 206 -17.28 -3.35 -14.30
CA ALA A 206 -18.74 -3.40 -14.33
C ALA A 206 -19.24 -3.53 -15.77
N GLU A 207 -18.69 -2.75 -16.70
CA GLU A 207 -18.99 -2.82 -18.13
C GLU A 207 -18.68 -4.20 -18.72
N ALA A 208 -17.49 -4.75 -18.43
CA ALA A 208 -17.10 -6.10 -18.86
C ALA A 208 -18.02 -7.20 -18.26
N SER A 209 -18.65 -6.91 -17.10
CA SER A 209 -19.63 -7.79 -16.47
C SER A 209 -21.05 -7.59 -16.97
N GLY A 210 -21.28 -6.61 -17.84
CA GLY A 210 -22.59 -6.31 -18.42
C GLY A 210 -23.61 -5.72 -17.43
N ILE A 211 -23.15 -5.08 -16.34
CA ILE A 211 -24.01 -4.49 -15.31
C ILE A 211 -23.67 -3.01 -15.06
N PRO A 212 -24.65 -2.17 -14.66
CA PRO A 212 -24.40 -0.79 -14.26
C PRO A 212 -23.41 -0.69 -13.09
N PHE A 213 -22.57 0.35 -13.09
CA PHE A 213 -21.57 0.57 -12.03
C PHE A 213 -22.14 0.60 -10.62
N ASP A 214 -23.28 1.24 -10.42
CA ASP A 214 -23.93 1.31 -9.09
C ASP A 214 -24.43 -0.05 -8.60
N GLN A 215 -24.91 -0.90 -9.52
CA GLN A 215 -25.27 -2.28 -9.20
C GLN A 215 -24.03 -3.12 -8.87
N TRP A 216 -22.96 -2.94 -9.62
CA TRP A 216 -21.67 -3.59 -9.35
C TRP A 216 -21.13 -3.19 -7.97
N LEU A 217 -21.17 -1.88 -7.65
CA LEU A 217 -20.75 -1.35 -6.35
C LEU A 217 -21.61 -1.90 -5.20
N THR A 218 -22.94 -1.99 -5.40
CA THR A 218 -23.86 -2.61 -4.46
C THR A 218 -23.48 -4.08 -4.22
N GLY A 219 -23.07 -4.79 -5.27
CA GLY A 219 -22.55 -6.15 -5.16
C GLY A 219 -21.31 -6.26 -4.29
N LEU A 220 -20.35 -5.33 -4.44
CA LEU A 220 -19.15 -5.28 -3.59
C LEU A 220 -19.51 -5.04 -2.11
N VAL A 221 -20.43 -4.13 -1.83
CA VAL A 221 -20.94 -3.88 -0.47
C VAL A 221 -21.60 -5.14 0.08
N GLY A 222 -22.42 -5.82 -0.73
CA GLY A 222 -23.12 -7.05 -0.34
C GLY A 222 -22.19 -8.23 -0.03
N MET A 223 -20.95 -8.21 -0.48
CA MET A 223 -19.94 -9.21 -0.11
C MET A 223 -19.38 -9.02 1.30
N THR A 224 -19.59 -7.88 1.93
CA THR A 224 -19.02 -7.56 3.24
C THR A 224 -19.99 -7.93 4.37
N VAL A 225 -19.49 -8.53 5.45
CA VAL A 225 -20.29 -8.85 6.65
C VAL A 225 -20.80 -7.57 7.34
N LEU A 226 -20.03 -6.48 7.29
CA LEU A 226 -20.42 -5.21 7.90
C LEU A 226 -21.39 -4.38 7.04
N GLY A 227 -21.77 -4.85 5.85
CA GLY A 227 -22.70 -4.15 4.94
C GLY A 227 -22.18 -2.81 4.43
N ARG A 228 -20.87 -2.59 4.43
CA ARG A 228 -20.23 -1.38 3.93
C ARG A 228 -18.81 -1.67 3.45
N LEU A 229 -18.29 -0.81 2.62
CA LEU A 229 -16.84 -0.78 2.30
C LEU A 229 -16.07 -0.03 3.41
N PRO A 230 -14.80 -0.37 3.64
CA PRO A 230 -13.93 0.45 4.48
C PRO A 230 -13.70 1.83 3.87
N VAL A 231 -13.18 2.75 4.67
CA VAL A 231 -12.71 4.07 4.23
C VAL A 231 -11.19 4.17 4.37
N LEU A 232 -10.58 5.13 3.67
CA LEU A 232 -9.12 5.34 3.68
C LEU A 232 -8.57 5.55 5.10
N ASP A 233 -9.31 6.26 5.93
CA ASP A 233 -8.90 6.54 7.31
C ASP A 233 -8.80 5.28 8.17
N GLU A 234 -9.71 4.32 8.03
CA GLU A 234 -9.64 3.05 8.75
C GLU A 234 -8.38 2.27 8.41
N VAL A 235 -7.99 2.29 7.13
CA VAL A 235 -6.75 1.66 6.66
C VAL A 235 -5.53 2.41 7.19
N ALA A 236 -5.52 3.74 7.14
CA ALA A 236 -4.41 4.58 7.59
C ALA A 236 -4.20 4.49 9.12
N GLU A 237 -5.27 4.44 9.91
CA GLU A 237 -5.21 4.23 11.36
C GLU A 237 -4.57 2.88 11.70
N TYR A 238 -4.98 1.82 11.00
CA TYR A 238 -4.36 0.52 11.20
C TYR A 238 -2.88 0.51 10.78
N LEU A 239 -2.52 1.17 9.67
CA LEU A 239 -1.11 1.31 9.26
C LEU A 239 -0.29 2.02 10.34
N ALA A 240 -0.82 3.07 10.96
CA ALA A 240 -0.15 3.77 12.07
C ALA A 240 0.02 2.87 13.30
N PHE A 241 -1.00 2.09 13.65
CA PHE A 241 -0.89 1.10 14.73
C PHE A 241 0.16 0.03 14.40
N ALA A 242 0.12 -0.57 13.21
CA ALA A 242 1.06 -1.61 12.78
C ALA A 242 2.51 -1.10 12.73
N ALA A 243 2.70 0.18 12.37
CA ALA A 243 3.99 0.85 12.37
C ALA A 243 4.54 1.13 13.79
N SER A 244 3.67 1.21 14.78
CA SER A 244 4.02 1.63 16.13
C SER A 244 4.67 0.51 16.97
N ASP A 245 5.27 0.91 18.08
CA ASP A 245 5.83 -0.02 19.08
C ASP A 245 4.73 -0.82 19.80
N ARG A 246 3.44 -0.41 19.70
CA ARG A 246 2.31 -1.17 20.22
C ARG A 246 2.07 -2.49 19.47
N ALA A 247 2.51 -2.55 18.20
CA ALA A 247 2.43 -3.73 17.36
C ALA A 247 3.75 -4.54 17.29
N ARG A 248 4.66 -4.38 18.26
CA ARG A 248 6.02 -4.96 18.24
C ARG A 248 6.07 -6.49 18.13
N SER A 249 5.01 -7.19 18.44
CA SER A 249 4.90 -8.65 18.27
C SER A 249 4.32 -9.06 16.92
N MET A 250 3.94 -8.10 16.06
CA MET A 250 3.37 -8.38 14.75
C MET A 250 4.45 -8.36 13.67
N THR A 251 4.76 -9.52 13.13
CA THR A 251 5.56 -9.68 11.91
C THR A 251 5.05 -10.89 11.12
N GLY A 252 5.15 -10.87 9.79
CA GLY A 252 4.60 -11.90 8.90
C GLY A 252 3.07 -11.95 8.86
N ALA A 253 2.39 -11.03 9.55
CA ALA A 253 0.94 -10.95 9.59
C ALA A 253 0.36 -10.38 8.28
N ILE A 254 -0.79 -10.92 7.89
CA ILE A 254 -1.64 -10.37 6.83
C ILE A 254 -2.89 -9.85 7.52
N ALA A 255 -2.98 -8.55 7.71
CA ALA A 255 -4.09 -7.92 8.40
C ALA A 255 -5.29 -7.72 7.45
N ASN A 256 -6.39 -8.35 7.78
CA ASN A 256 -7.61 -8.31 6.99
C ASN A 256 -8.47 -7.09 7.36
N LEU A 257 -8.51 -6.08 6.48
CA LEU A 257 -9.34 -4.88 6.61
C LEU A 257 -10.43 -4.83 5.53
N SER A 258 -11.07 -5.98 5.30
CA SER A 258 -12.04 -6.14 4.21
C SER A 258 -13.49 -5.88 4.61
N ALA A 259 -13.76 -5.39 5.81
CA ALA A 259 -15.11 -5.28 6.38
C ALA A 259 -15.88 -6.62 6.37
N GLY A 260 -15.13 -7.74 6.40
CA GLY A 260 -15.68 -9.08 6.38
C GLY A 260 -15.98 -9.64 4.98
N ALA A 261 -15.48 -9.04 3.90
CA ALA A 261 -15.52 -9.68 2.58
C ALA A 261 -14.69 -10.98 2.54
N LEU A 262 -13.69 -11.06 3.40
CA LEU A 262 -13.00 -12.29 3.77
C LEU A 262 -13.12 -12.49 5.28
N VAL A 263 -13.32 -13.73 5.70
CA VAL A 263 -13.16 -14.19 7.09
C VAL A 263 -12.00 -15.18 7.10
N ASP A 264 -10.93 -14.85 7.81
CA ASP A 264 -9.70 -15.65 7.91
C ASP A 264 -9.79 -16.68 9.05
#